data_eaa86b4db771817ac63d684211d8bea1
#
_entry.id   eaa86b4db771817ac63d684211d8bea1
#
_cell.length_a   1.000
_cell.length_b   1.000
_cell.length_c   1.000
_cell.angle_alpha   90.00
_cell.angle_beta   90.00
_cell.angle_gamma   90.00
#
_symmetry.space_group_name_H-M   'P 1'
#
loop_
_entity.id
_entity.type
_entity.pdbx_description
1 polymer ?
#
loop_
_entity_poly.entity_id
_entity_poly.type
_entity_poly.pdbx_seq_one_letter_code
_entity_poly.pdbx_strand_id
1 'polypeptide(L)'
;EKIIEKEKPSALLPTMGGQTALNCALDLERHGILQKHQVEMIGASKEAIDKAEDRELFRSAMLKIGLDMPKAAIAHNIEDAHKVQETVGFPTIIRPSFTMGGTGGGIAYNKEQFVEICERGLDLSPTNELLIEESILGWKEFEMEVVRDHKDNCIIVCSIENFDPMGIHTGDSITVAPAQTLTDKEYQVMRNASLAVLREIGVDTGGSNVQFAVNPEDGRLTIIEMNPRVSRSSAL
;
A
#
# COMPACT_ATOMS: atom_id res chain seq x y z
N GLU A 1 1.00 -12.40 25.55
CA GLU A 1 0.82 -13.76 26.05
C GLU A 1 0.00 -13.78 27.33
N LYS A 2 0.35 -13.04 28.41
CA LYS A 2 -0.39 -13.03 29.69
C LYS A 2 -1.90 -12.80 29.56
N ILE A 3 -2.33 -11.98 28.59
CA ILE A 3 -3.76 -11.75 28.32
C ILE A 3 -4.39 -13.01 27.75
N ILE A 4 -3.73 -13.66 26.79
CA ILE A 4 -4.19 -14.91 26.17
C ILE A 4 -4.33 -16.01 27.23
N GLU A 5 -3.35 -16.14 28.12
CA GLU A 5 -3.38 -17.11 29.23
C GLU A 5 -4.57 -16.89 30.18
N LYS A 6 -4.88 -15.61 30.45
CA LYS A 6 -5.96 -15.24 31.35
C LYS A 6 -7.34 -15.40 30.72
N GLU A 7 -7.51 -14.83 29.50
CA GLU A 7 -8.83 -14.71 28.86
C GLU A 7 -9.16 -15.93 27.98
N LYS A 8 -8.16 -16.72 27.60
CA LYS A 8 -8.27 -17.96 26.77
C LYS A 8 -9.15 -17.78 25.54
N PRO A 9 -8.88 -16.78 24.67
CA PRO A 9 -9.64 -16.57 23.47
C PRO A 9 -9.44 -17.74 22.50
N SER A 10 -10.45 -18.06 21.70
CA SER A 10 -10.34 -19.04 20.62
C SER A 10 -9.73 -18.43 19.33
N ALA A 11 -9.86 -17.10 19.16
CA ALA A 11 -9.40 -16.41 17.99
C ALA A 11 -8.85 -15.00 18.31
N LEU A 12 -7.96 -14.50 17.44
CA LEU A 12 -7.41 -13.15 17.48
C LEU A 12 -7.73 -12.45 16.16
N LEU A 13 -8.40 -11.29 16.23
CA LEU A 13 -8.70 -10.43 15.08
C LEU A 13 -7.81 -9.19 15.10
N PRO A 14 -6.68 -9.16 14.36
CA PRO A 14 -5.76 -8.02 14.37
C PRO A 14 -6.22 -6.85 13.51
N THR A 15 -7.10 -7.09 12.55
CA THR A 15 -7.45 -6.12 11.49
C THR A 15 -8.25 -4.92 11.96
N MET A 16 -8.69 -4.90 13.23
CA MET A 16 -9.46 -3.80 13.84
C MET A 16 -8.63 -2.86 14.74
N GLY A 17 -7.34 -3.14 14.94
CA GLY A 17 -6.48 -2.39 15.86
C GLY A 17 -5.36 -1.58 15.18
N GLY A 18 -5.48 -1.33 13.87
CA GLY A 18 -4.47 -0.60 13.09
C GLY A 18 -3.17 -1.38 12.94
N GLN A 19 -2.13 -0.70 12.47
CA GLN A 19 -0.81 -1.30 12.18
C GLN A 19 -0.16 -1.93 13.43
N THR A 20 -0.34 -1.31 14.58
CA THR A 20 0.20 -1.84 15.85
C THR A 20 -0.35 -3.22 16.19
N ALA A 21 -1.65 -3.45 15.93
CA ALA A 21 -2.26 -4.74 16.17
C ALA A 21 -1.80 -5.80 15.17
N LEU A 22 -1.63 -5.43 13.89
CA LEU A 22 -1.07 -6.33 12.87
C LEU A 22 0.35 -6.76 13.26
N ASN A 23 1.22 -5.82 13.59
CA ASN A 23 2.60 -6.11 13.99
C ASN A 23 2.65 -7.00 15.23
N CYS A 24 1.83 -6.70 16.24
CA CYS A 24 1.73 -7.53 17.45
C CYS A 24 1.27 -8.96 17.14
N ALA A 25 0.28 -9.12 16.27
CA ALA A 25 -0.22 -10.44 15.86
C ALA A 25 0.84 -11.25 15.10
N LEU A 26 1.57 -10.61 14.18
CA LEU A 26 2.70 -11.23 13.48
C LEU A 26 3.80 -11.67 14.45
N ASP A 27 4.11 -10.87 15.47
CA ASP A 27 5.10 -11.22 16.47
C ASP A 27 4.63 -12.42 17.33
N LEU A 28 3.35 -12.44 17.71
CA LEU A 28 2.77 -13.58 18.44
C LEU A 28 2.83 -14.87 17.61
N GLU A 29 2.55 -14.77 16.31
CA GLU A 29 2.64 -15.91 15.39
C GLU A 29 4.08 -16.38 15.21
N ARG A 30 5.02 -15.45 14.93
CA ARG A 30 6.45 -15.75 14.75
C ARG A 30 7.07 -16.41 15.98
N HIS A 31 6.63 -16.06 17.18
CA HIS A 31 7.10 -16.66 18.44
C HIS A 31 6.33 -17.92 18.84
N GLY A 32 5.40 -18.41 18.01
CA GLY A 32 4.61 -19.60 18.29
C GLY A 32 3.61 -19.47 19.43
N ILE A 33 3.31 -18.25 19.89
CA ILE A 33 2.41 -18.01 21.02
C ILE A 33 0.97 -18.39 20.65
N LEU A 34 0.51 -18.04 19.45
CA LEU A 34 -0.84 -18.37 19.02
C LEU A 34 -1.04 -19.88 18.94
N GLN A 35 -0.07 -20.60 18.36
CA GLN A 35 -0.09 -22.05 18.27
C GLN A 35 -0.05 -22.72 19.66
N LYS A 36 0.81 -22.24 20.58
CA LYS A 36 0.93 -22.74 21.96
C LYS A 36 -0.41 -22.69 22.69
N HIS A 37 -1.18 -21.63 22.48
CA HIS A 37 -2.45 -21.40 23.17
C HIS A 37 -3.69 -21.78 22.34
N GLN A 38 -3.48 -22.38 21.14
CA GLN A 38 -4.57 -22.78 20.23
C GLN A 38 -5.49 -21.61 19.85
N VAL A 39 -4.90 -20.43 19.62
CA VAL A 39 -5.60 -19.23 19.18
C VAL A 39 -5.50 -19.11 17.67
N GLU A 40 -6.62 -19.07 16.99
CA GLU A 40 -6.69 -18.87 15.53
C GLU A 40 -6.55 -17.39 15.20
N MET A 41 -5.69 -17.03 14.24
CA MET A 41 -5.65 -15.68 13.70
C MET A 41 -6.68 -15.55 12.58
N ILE A 42 -7.69 -14.70 12.78
CA ILE A 42 -8.78 -14.45 11.84
C ILE A 42 -8.68 -13.04 11.25
N GLY A 43 -9.38 -12.80 10.11
CA GLY A 43 -9.38 -11.52 9.41
C GLY A 43 -8.33 -11.48 8.29
N ALA A 44 -7.07 -11.70 8.62
CA ALA A 44 -5.98 -11.85 7.66
C ALA A 44 -4.95 -12.84 8.22
N SER A 45 -4.51 -13.78 7.39
CA SER A 45 -3.42 -14.69 7.76
C SER A 45 -2.07 -13.96 7.75
N LYS A 46 -1.06 -14.59 8.38
CA LYS A 46 0.32 -14.07 8.33
C LYS A 46 0.78 -13.86 6.89
N GLU A 47 0.53 -14.84 6.01
CA GLU A 47 0.90 -14.78 4.61
C GLU A 47 0.20 -13.64 3.87
N ALA A 48 -1.07 -13.40 4.16
CA ALA A 48 -1.83 -12.29 3.59
C ALA A 48 -1.28 -10.93 4.06
N ILE A 49 -0.92 -10.80 5.34
CA ILE A 49 -0.33 -9.59 5.89
C ILE A 49 1.06 -9.35 5.27
N ASP A 50 1.93 -10.36 5.28
CA ASP A 50 3.27 -10.25 4.69
C ASP A 50 3.19 -9.86 3.20
N LYS A 51 2.27 -10.46 2.43
CA LYS A 51 2.07 -10.17 1.00
C LYS A 51 1.51 -8.77 0.74
N ALA A 52 0.69 -8.25 1.64
CA ALA A 52 0.14 -6.89 1.52
C ALA A 52 1.16 -5.80 1.92
N GLU A 53 2.00 -6.08 2.92
CA GLU A 53 2.92 -5.12 3.51
C GLU A 53 4.29 -5.08 2.82
N ASP A 54 4.73 -6.22 2.25
CA ASP A 54 5.96 -6.27 1.48
C ASP A 54 5.75 -5.68 0.08
N ARG A 55 6.52 -4.65 -0.26
CA ARG A 55 6.37 -3.88 -1.49
C ARG A 55 6.56 -4.73 -2.75
N GLU A 56 7.55 -5.63 -2.75
CA GLU A 56 7.84 -6.48 -3.92
C GLU A 56 6.81 -7.59 -4.08
N LEU A 57 6.38 -8.20 -2.97
CA LEU A 57 5.32 -9.19 -2.99
C LEU A 57 4.00 -8.58 -3.45
N PHE A 58 3.66 -7.40 -2.91
CA PHE A 58 2.46 -6.67 -3.33
C PHE A 58 2.51 -6.30 -4.81
N ARG A 59 3.62 -5.72 -5.28
CA ARG A 59 3.81 -5.37 -6.68
C ARG A 59 3.64 -6.58 -7.60
N SER A 60 4.31 -7.68 -7.28
CA SER A 60 4.20 -8.93 -8.04
C SER A 60 2.77 -9.46 -8.09
N ALA A 61 2.06 -9.39 -6.95
CA ALA A 61 0.66 -9.78 -6.86
C ALA A 61 -0.25 -8.90 -7.73
N MET A 62 -0.05 -7.58 -7.71
CA MET A 62 -0.86 -6.64 -8.51
C MET A 62 -0.64 -6.83 -10.01
N LEU A 63 0.61 -6.98 -10.45
CA LEU A 63 0.94 -7.27 -11.85
C LEU A 63 0.35 -8.59 -12.32
N LYS A 64 0.35 -9.63 -11.46
CA LYS A 64 -0.25 -10.94 -11.78
C LYS A 64 -1.75 -10.85 -12.08
N ILE A 65 -2.47 -9.97 -11.41
CA ILE A 65 -3.92 -9.75 -11.65
C ILE A 65 -4.20 -8.63 -12.65
N GLY A 66 -3.16 -8.11 -13.31
CA GLY A 66 -3.27 -7.12 -14.39
C GLY A 66 -3.60 -5.70 -13.93
N LEU A 67 -3.33 -5.37 -12.67
CA LEU A 67 -3.49 -4.01 -12.16
C LEU A 67 -2.24 -3.18 -12.42
N ASP A 68 -2.45 -1.91 -12.79
CA ASP A 68 -1.37 -0.95 -12.99
C ASP A 68 -0.89 -0.38 -11.63
N MET A 69 0.41 -0.19 -11.54
CA MET A 69 1.09 0.44 -10.42
C MET A 69 2.02 1.54 -10.94
N PRO A 70 2.38 2.53 -10.11
CA PRO A 70 3.41 3.48 -10.49
C PRO A 70 4.68 2.73 -10.94
N LYS A 71 5.23 3.14 -12.08
CA LYS A 71 6.44 2.53 -12.62
C LYS A 71 7.58 2.74 -11.65
N ALA A 72 8.35 1.71 -11.37
CA ALA A 72 9.48 1.79 -10.47
C ALA A 72 10.54 0.75 -10.84
N ALA A 73 11.80 1.09 -10.62
CA ALA A 73 12.90 0.14 -10.70
C ALA A 73 14.06 0.56 -9.80
N ILE A 74 14.91 -0.41 -9.48
CA ILE A 74 16.12 -0.22 -8.70
C ILE A 74 17.27 0.15 -9.63
N ALA A 75 18.12 1.08 -9.19
CA ALA A 75 19.37 1.47 -9.84
C ALA A 75 20.54 1.41 -8.86
N HIS A 76 21.67 0.86 -9.29
CA HIS A 76 22.88 0.75 -8.47
C HIS A 76 24.00 1.73 -8.88
N ASN A 77 23.78 2.46 -9.94
CA ASN A 77 24.69 3.47 -10.47
C ASN A 77 23.90 4.51 -11.27
N ILE A 78 24.58 5.59 -11.65
CA ILE A 78 23.94 6.71 -12.37
C ILE A 78 23.48 6.31 -13.78
N GLU A 79 24.17 5.38 -14.46
CA GLU A 79 23.80 4.94 -15.81
C GLU A 79 22.50 4.14 -15.78
N ASP A 80 22.33 3.24 -14.79
CA ASP A 80 21.10 2.50 -14.60
C ASP A 80 19.96 3.44 -14.17
N ALA A 81 20.26 4.42 -13.33
CA ALA A 81 19.30 5.45 -12.93
C ALA A 81 18.74 6.20 -14.14
N HIS A 82 19.58 6.58 -15.10
CA HIS A 82 19.12 7.22 -16.34
C HIS A 82 18.21 6.33 -17.17
N LYS A 83 18.53 5.03 -17.32
CA LYS A 83 17.67 4.08 -18.06
C LYS A 83 16.28 3.97 -17.40
N VAL A 84 16.23 3.91 -16.07
CA VAL A 84 14.96 3.88 -15.34
C VAL A 84 14.19 5.18 -15.54
N GLN A 85 14.87 6.33 -15.45
CA GLN A 85 14.25 7.65 -15.63
C GLN A 85 13.60 7.81 -17.00
N GLU A 86 14.21 7.31 -18.07
CA GLU A 86 13.62 7.31 -19.42
C GLU A 86 12.28 6.58 -19.47
N THR A 87 12.08 5.60 -18.60
CA THR A 87 10.82 4.82 -18.51
C THR A 87 9.78 5.48 -17.63
N VAL A 88 10.21 6.09 -16.49
CA VAL A 88 9.29 6.67 -15.52
C VAL A 88 8.93 8.13 -15.84
N GLY A 89 9.78 8.86 -16.58
CA GLY A 89 9.56 10.28 -16.91
C GLY A 89 9.80 11.24 -15.75
N PHE A 90 9.42 12.50 -15.93
CA PHE A 90 9.43 13.53 -14.87
C PHE A 90 7.99 13.95 -14.52
N PRO A 91 7.73 14.31 -13.25
CA PRO A 91 8.62 14.25 -12.09
C PRO A 91 8.98 12.82 -11.70
N THR A 92 10.19 12.62 -11.14
CA THR A 92 10.71 11.32 -10.70
C THR A 92 10.96 11.35 -9.20
N ILE A 93 10.49 10.33 -8.47
CA ILE A 93 10.78 10.13 -7.05
C ILE A 93 12.02 9.25 -6.92
N ILE A 94 12.98 9.67 -6.11
CA ILE A 94 14.24 8.97 -5.87
C ILE A 94 14.34 8.69 -4.38
N ARG A 95 14.52 7.42 -4.02
CA ARG A 95 14.61 6.97 -2.62
C ARG A 95 15.84 6.08 -2.45
N PRO A 96 16.87 6.53 -1.71
CA PRO A 96 17.98 5.66 -1.35
C PRO A 96 17.52 4.53 -0.46
N SER A 97 17.96 3.30 -0.76
CA SER A 97 17.64 2.14 0.06
C SER A 97 18.38 2.18 1.39
N PHE A 98 17.72 1.68 2.44
CA PHE A 98 18.26 1.54 3.80
C PHE A 98 18.70 2.87 4.46
N THR A 99 18.13 4.00 4.05
CA THR A 99 18.33 5.28 4.74
C THR A 99 17.19 5.57 5.72
N MET A 100 17.50 6.26 6.82
CA MET A 100 16.50 6.62 7.82
C MET A 100 15.77 7.91 7.42
N GLY A 101 14.44 7.92 7.57
CA GLY A 101 13.62 9.13 7.39
C GLY A 101 13.67 9.74 5.99
N GLY A 102 13.97 8.94 4.95
CA GLY A 102 14.05 9.43 3.57
C GLY A 102 15.27 10.29 3.26
N THR A 103 16.28 10.25 4.12
CA THR A 103 17.53 11.02 3.95
C THR A 103 18.19 10.71 2.60
N GLY A 104 18.54 11.76 1.87
CA GLY A 104 19.18 11.66 0.54
C GLY A 104 18.21 11.48 -0.62
N GLY A 105 16.93 11.18 -0.35
CA GLY A 105 15.89 11.11 -1.36
C GLY A 105 15.36 12.48 -1.79
N GLY A 106 14.49 12.48 -2.79
CA GLY A 106 13.85 13.69 -3.29
C GLY A 106 13.01 13.46 -4.52
N ILE A 107 12.47 14.56 -5.02
CA ILE A 107 11.68 14.58 -6.26
C ILE A 107 12.46 15.43 -7.27
N ALA A 108 12.76 14.83 -8.41
CA ALA A 108 13.41 15.51 -9.52
C ALA A 108 12.38 15.94 -10.56
N TYR A 109 12.39 17.21 -10.91
CA TYR A 109 11.51 17.79 -11.95
C TYR A 109 12.23 17.98 -13.29
N ASN A 110 13.55 17.84 -13.30
CA ASN A 110 14.40 17.98 -14.48
C ASN A 110 15.67 17.12 -14.35
N LYS A 111 16.44 17.05 -15.43
CA LYS A 111 17.64 16.20 -15.49
C LYS A 111 18.74 16.63 -14.51
N GLU A 112 18.90 17.92 -14.30
CA GLU A 112 19.93 18.46 -13.39
C GLU A 112 19.65 18.03 -11.94
N GLN A 113 18.41 18.24 -11.48
CA GLN A 113 17.98 17.77 -10.16
C GLN A 113 18.05 16.26 -10.02
N PHE A 114 17.72 15.53 -11.09
CA PHE A 114 17.76 14.08 -11.09
C PHE A 114 19.17 13.57 -10.80
N VAL A 115 20.17 14.08 -11.53
CA VAL A 115 21.57 13.68 -11.34
C VAL A 115 22.05 14.02 -9.93
N GLU A 116 21.82 15.24 -9.45
CA GLU A 116 22.22 15.69 -8.10
C GLU A 116 21.64 14.78 -7.01
N ILE A 117 20.32 14.47 -7.09
CA ILE A 117 19.67 13.63 -6.08
C ILE A 117 20.16 12.19 -6.18
N CYS A 118 20.36 11.65 -7.38
CA CYS A 118 20.85 10.29 -7.56
C CYS A 118 22.28 10.12 -7.03
N GLU A 119 23.21 11.03 -7.37
CA GLU A 119 24.59 10.97 -6.87
C GLU A 119 24.62 11.01 -5.33
N ARG A 120 23.94 12.00 -4.74
CA ARG A 120 23.82 12.11 -3.28
C ARG A 120 23.18 10.87 -2.65
N GLY A 121 22.15 10.33 -3.28
CA GLY A 121 21.43 9.17 -2.77
C GLY A 121 22.26 7.89 -2.83
N LEU A 122 23.02 7.66 -3.90
CA LEU A 122 23.94 6.53 -4.02
C LEU A 122 25.04 6.58 -2.95
N ASP A 123 25.59 7.77 -2.70
CA ASP A 123 26.62 7.95 -1.67
C ASP A 123 26.09 7.68 -0.25
N LEU A 124 24.84 8.01 0.02
CA LEU A 124 24.20 7.84 1.33
C LEU A 124 23.61 6.44 1.54
N SER A 125 23.31 5.71 0.47
CA SER A 125 22.80 4.34 0.57
C SER A 125 23.94 3.38 0.96
N PRO A 126 23.82 2.62 2.05
CA PRO A 126 24.83 1.63 2.44
C PRO A 126 25.06 0.53 1.40
N THR A 127 24.11 0.32 0.51
CA THR A 127 24.14 -0.69 -0.54
C THR A 127 24.36 -0.10 -1.94
N ASN A 128 24.60 1.23 -2.04
CA ASN A 128 24.66 1.96 -3.32
C ASN A 128 23.43 1.65 -4.19
N GLU A 129 22.23 1.79 -3.61
CA GLU A 129 20.98 1.41 -4.25
C GLU A 129 19.95 2.52 -4.14
N LEU A 130 19.32 2.83 -5.26
CA LEU A 130 18.21 3.77 -5.36
C LEU A 130 16.97 3.07 -5.89
N LEU A 131 15.84 3.29 -5.26
CA LEU A 131 14.53 3.06 -5.85
C LEU A 131 14.11 4.34 -6.59
N ILE A 132 13.86 4.22 -7.89
CA ILE A 132 13.43 5.30 -8.76
C ILE A 132 11.99 5.01 -9.19
N GLU A 133 11.09 5.96 -8.93
CA GLU A 133 9.66 5.76 -9.11
C GLU A 133 9.03 6.89 -9.92
N GLU A 134 8.01 6.54 -10.70
CA GLU A 134 7.09 7.48 -11.32
C GLU A 134 6.39 8.31 -10.24
N SER A 135 6.36 9.62 -10.41
CA SER A 135 5.65 10.50 -9.49
C SER A 135 4.16 10.56 -9.85
N ILE A 136 3.35 10.28 -8.85
CA ILE A 136 1.90 10.45 -8.90
C ILE A 136 1.43 11.67 -8.11
N LEU A 137 2.33 12.61 -7.81
CA LEU A 137 2.00 13.86 -7.14
C LEU A 137 0.94 14.63 -7.93
N GLY A 138 -0.03 15.17 -7.21
CA GLY A 138 -1.13 15.90 -7.81
C GLY A 138 -2.24 15.04 -8.41
N TRP A 139 -2.11 13.71 -8.40
CA TRP A 139 -3.19 12.83 -8.80
C TRP A 139 -4.29 12.81 -7.74
N LYS A 140 -5.52 12.51 -8.17
CA LYS A 140 -6.63 12.31 -7.23
C LYS A 140 -6.43 11.03 -6.44
N GLU A 141 -6.79 11.06 -5.16
CA GLU A 141 -6.68 9.91 -4.27
C GLU A 141 -8.06 9.39 -3.88
N PHE A 142 -8.24 8.07 -4.02
CA PHE A 142 -9.47 7.37 -3.64
C PHE A 142 -9.13 6.12 -2.85
N GLU A 143 -10.04 5.76 -1.96
CA GLU A 143 -9.94 4.54 -1.17
C GLU A 143 -11.24 3.73 -1.26
N MET A 144 -11.12 2.42 -1.18
CA MET A 144 -12.25 1.51 -1.04
C MET A 144 -12.12 0.72 0.25
N GLU A 145 -13.10 0.83 1.12
CA GLU A 145 -13.26 -0.07 2.26
C GLU A 145 -14.01 -1.31 1.81
N VAL A 146 -13.37 -2.45 1.94
CA VAL A 146 -13.85 -3.72 1.38
C VAL A 146 -13.90 -4.78 2.45
N VAL A 147 -14.96 -5.57 2.48
CA VAL A 147 -15.08 -6.74 3.38
C VAL A 147 -15.26 -7.99 2.55
N ARG A 148 -14.57 -9.04 2.93
CA ARG A 148 -14.69 -10.38 2.32
C ARG A 148 -14.86 -11.44 3.39
N ASP A 149 -15.67 -12.47 3.10
CA ASP A 149 -15.84 -13.64 3.96
C ASP A 149 -15.25 -14.92 3.33
N HIS A 150 -15.20 -16.02 4.08
CA HIS A 150 -14.71 -17.33 3.63
C HIS A 150 -15.47 -17.92 2.42
N LYS A 151 -16.68 -17.46 2.16
CA LYS A 151 -17.51 -17.93 1.03
C LYS A 151 -17.31 -17.07 -0.21
N ASP A 152 -16.30 -16.19 -0.19
CA ASP A 152 -16.02 -15.23 -1.26
C ASP A 152 -17.12 -14.18 -1.47
N ASN A 153 -18.02 -13.99 -0.50
CA ASN A 153 -18.87 -12.81 -0.52
C ASN A 153 -18.00 -11.59 -0.25
N CYS A 154 -17.97 -10.66 -1.21
CA CYS A 154 -17.11 -9.50 -1.15
C CYS A 154 -17.93 -8.25 -1.47
N ILE A 155 -17.89 -7.26 -0.59
CA ILE A 155 -18.64 -6.02 -0.71
C ILE A 155 -17.75 -4.80 -0.52
N ILE A 156 -18.05 -3.74 -1.24
CA ILE A 156 -17.54 -2.40 -0.93
C ILE A 156 -18.43 -1.81 0.14
N VAL A 157 -17.88 -1.53 1.30
CA VAL A 157 -18.60 -0.90 2.41
C VAL A 157 -18.82 0.58 2.12
N CYS A 158 -17.75 1.28 1.72
CA CYS A 158 -17.82 2.65 1.22
C CYS A 158 -16.66 2.96 0.27
N SER A 159 -16.88 3.95 -0.58
CA SER A 159 -15.85 4.63 -1.34
C SER A 159 -15.48 5.93 -0.64
N ILE A 160 -14.21 6.27 -0.65
CA ILE A 160 -13.66 7.42 0.05
C ILE A 160 -12.87 8.25 -0.95
N GLU A 161 -12.96 9.56 -0.83
CA GLU A 161 -12.18 10.52 -1.59
C GLU A 161 -11.40 11.41 -0.63
N ASN A 162 -10.11 11.54 -0.88
CA ASN A 162 -9.26 12.53 -0.25
C ASN A 162 -9.24 13.77 -1.14
N PHE A 163 -9.71 14.92 -0.64
CA PHE A 163 -9.78 16.16 -1.44
C PHE A 163 -8.41 16.72 -1.77
N ASP A 164 -7.45 16.53 -0.89
CA ASP A 164 -6.08 16.92 -1.18
C ASP A 164 -5.45 15.89 -2.12
N PRO A 165 -4.66 16.36 -3.10
CA PRO A 165 -4.06 15.46 -4.08
C PRO A 165 -2.96 14.59 -3.46
N MET A 166 -2.60 13.53 -4.17
CA MET A 166 -1.46 12.69 -3.84
C MET A 166 -0.21 13.53 -3.53
N GLY A 167 0.46 13.20 -2.43
CA GLY A 167 1.59 13.95 -1.86
C GLY A 167 1.26 14.58 -0.51
N ILE A 168 -0.01 14.78 -0.19
CA ILE A 168 -0.49 15.12 1.15
C ILE A 168 -0.93 13.83 1.83
N HIS A 169 -0.48 13.61 3.06
CA HIS A 169 -0.83 12.39 3.78
C HIS A 169 -2.33 12.34 4.07
N THR A 170 -2.98 11.19 3.87
CA THR A 170 -4.42 10.99 4.10
C THR A 170 -4.90 11.45 5.48
N GLY A 171 -4.03 11.34 6.49
CA GLY A 171 -4.31 11.81 7.86
C GLY A 171 -4.40 13.33 8.01
N ASP A 172 -3.88 14.08 7.04
CA ASP A 172 -3.84 15.55 7.00
C ASP A 172 -4.81 16.12 5.94
N SER A 173 -5.47 15.23 5.18
CA SER A 173 -6.42 15.58 4.11
C SER A 173 -7.86 15.63 4.63
N ILE A 174 -8.70 16.38 3.92
CA ILE A 174 -10.16 16.31 4.08
C ILE A 174 -10.64 15.05 3.37
N THR A 175 -11.18 14.13 4.16
CA THR A 175 -11.69 12.85 3.69
C THR A 175 -13.21 12.86 3.62
N VAL A 176 -13.79 12.42 2.51
CA VAL A 176 -15.24 12.38 2.28
C VAL A 176 -15.67 10.97 1.88
N ALA A 177 -16.73 10.48 2.51
CA ALA A 177 -17.39 9.23 2.19
C ALA A 177 -18.91 9.47 2.02
N PRO A 178 -19.55 9.00 0.93
CA PRO A 178 -18.93 8.35 -0.23
C PRO A 178 -18.14 9.33 -1.11
N ALA A 179 -17.23 8.82 -1.95
CA ALA A 179 -16.52 9.61 -2.95
C ALA A 179 -17.48 10.42 -3.82
N GLN A 180 -17.17 11.71 -4.05
CA GLN A 180 -18.07 12.66 -4.67
C GLN A 180 -17.79 12.87 -6.17
N THR A 181 -16.55 12.67 -6.62
CA THR A 181 -16.12 13.02 -7.98
C THR A 181 -15.87 11.80 -8.88
N LEU A 182 -16.14 10.59 -8.40
CA LEU A 182 -16.09 9.37 -9.22
C LEU A 182 -17.29 9.29 -10.14
N THR A 183 -17.04 9.00 -11.41
CA THR A 183 -18.09 8.52 -12.32
C THR A 183 -18.45 7.07 -11.96
N ASP A 184 -19.65 6.64 -12.34
CA ASP A 184 -20.04 5.23 -12.14
C ASP A 184 -19.06 4.24 -12.78
N LYS A 185 -18.54 4.56 -13.95
CA LYS A 185 -17.55 3.74 -14.66
C LYS A 185 -16.24 3.60 -13.85
N GLU A 186 -15.70 4.69 -13.34
CA GLU A 186 -14.50 4.69 -12.51
C GLU A 186 -14.73 3.92 -11.21
N TYR A 187 -15.88 4.14 -10.56
CA TYR A 187 -16.28 3.37 -9.38
C TYR A 187 -16.30 1.86 -9.65
N GLN A 188 -16.91 1.42 -10.77
CA GLN A 188 -16.97 0.01 -11.13
C GLN A 188 -15.58 -0.59 -11.40
N VAL A 189 -14.67 0.16 -12.00
CA VAL A 189 -13.28 -0.26 -12.21
C VAL A 189 -12.58 -0.45 -10.87
N MET A 190 -12.64 0.54 -9.97
CA MET A 190 -12.03 0.47 -8.63
C MET A 190 -12.63 -0.65 -7.79
N ARG A 191 -13.96 -0.81 -7.83
CA ARG A 191 -14.66 -1.92 -7.17
C ARG A 191 -14.11 -3.27 -7.64
N ASN A 192 -14.07 -3.50 -8.94
CA ASN A 192 -13.61 -4.78 -9.49
C ASN A 192 -12.14 -5.04 -9.17
N ALA A 193 -11.30 -4.00 -9.24
CA ALA A 193 -9.90 -4.06 -8.83
C ALA A 193 -9.78 -4.44 -7.34
N SER A 194 -10.52 -3.78 -6.47
CA SER A 194 -10.50 -4.05 -5.01
C SER A 194 -10.88 -5.50 -4.70
N LEU A 195 -11.91 -6.04 -5.34
CA LEU A 195 -12.31 -7.44 -5.17
C LEU A 195 -11.21 -8.41 -5.62
N ALA A 196 -10.55 -8.10 -6.75
CA ALA A 196 -9.43 -8.91 -7.25
C ALA A 196 -8.22 -8.85 -6.30
N VAL A 197 -7.93 -7.67 -5.75
CA VAL A 197 -6.84 -7.47 -4.77
C VAL A 197 -7.05 -8.32 -3.52
N LEU A 198 -8.22 -8.25 -2.90
CA LEU A 198 -8.49 -9.04 -1.68
C LEU A 198 -8.35 -10.55 -1.93
N ARG A 199 -8.79 -11.03 -3.09
CA ARG A 199 -8.64 -12.43 -3.48
C ARG A 199 -7.20 -12.83 -3.68
N GLU A 200 -6.41 -12.03 -4.41
CA GLU A 200 -5.00 -12.31 -4.68
C GLU A 200 -4.14 -12.22 -3.41
N ILE A 201 -4.40 -11.27 -2.53
CA ILE A 201 -3.70 -11.13 -1.25
C ILE A 201 -4.08 -12.27 -0.30
N GLY A 202 -5.34 -12.70 -0.31
CA GLY A 202 -5.82 -13.79 0.52
C GLY A 202 -6.51 -13.36 1.82
N VAL A 203 -7.01 -12.12 1.90
CA VAL A 203 -7.89 -11.72 3.01
C VAL A 203 -9.24 -12.41 2.82
N ASP A 204 -9.70 -13.14 3.83
CA ASP A 204 -10.88 -14.02 3.71
C ASP A 204 -11.93 -13.87 4.83
N THR A 205 -11.67 -13.11 5.87
CA THR A 205 -12.60 -12.86 6.99
C THR A 205 -12.42 -11.48 7.59
N GLY A 206 -12.25 -10.46 6.75
CA GLY A 206 -11.96 -9.16 7.31
C GLY A 206 -12.21 -8.01 6.38
N GLY A 207 -12.08 -6.82 6.94
CA GLY A 207 -12.09 -5.55 6.22
C GLY A 207 -10.67 -5.16 5.81
N SER A 208 -10.60 -4.53 4.65
CA SER A 208 -9.36 -4.02 4.08
C SER A 208 -9.60 -2.67 3.43
N ASN A 209 -8.56 -1.85 3.44
CA ASN A 209 -8.53 -0.57 2.75
C ASN A 209 -7.65 -0.69 1.50
N VAL A 210 -8.19 -0.39 0.34
CA VAL A 210 -7.48 -0.40 -0.95
C VAL A 210 -7.40 1.01 -1.47
N GLN A 211 -6.18 1.51 -1.74
CA GLN A 211 -5.92 2.88 -2.16
C GLN A 211 -5.55 2.96 -3.65
N PHE A 212 -6.14 3.95 -4.31
CA PHE A 212 -5.97 4.21 -5.74
C PHE A 212 -5.59 5.66 -5.99
N ALA A 213 -4.79 5.88 -7.03
CA ALA A 213 -4.58 7.18 -7.60
C ALA A 213 -5.14 7.24 -9.01
N VAL A 214 -5.74 8.38 -9.37
CA VAL A 214 -6.27 8.65 -10.71
C VAL A 214 -5.61 9.90 -11.27
N ASN A 215 -4.97 9.75 -12.42
CA ASN A 215 -4.40 10.89 -13.14
C ASN A 215 -5.54 11.80 -13.61
N PRO A 216 -5.57 13.08 -13.20
CA PRO A 216 -6.63 13.99 -13.60
C PRO A 216 -6.60 14.40 -15.08
N GLU A 217 -5.47 14.16 -15.79
CA GLU A 217 -5.31 14.56 -17.20
C GLU A 217 -5.83 13.48 -18.17
N ASP A 218 -5.57 12.21 -17.90
CA ASP A 218 -5.90 11.12 -18.83
C ASP A 218 -6.80 10.02 -18.24
N GLY A 219 -7.08 10.09 -16.93
CA GLY A 219 -7.89 9.12 -16.23
C GLY A 219 -7.19 7.80 -15.93
N ARG A 220 -5.87 7.70 -16.12
CA ARG A 220 -5.10 6.50 -15.75
C ARG A 220 -5.27 6.21 -14.27
N LEU A 221 -5.68 4.99 -13.96
CA LEU A 221 -5.89 4.51 -12.59
C LEU A 221 -4.74 3.58 -12.22
N THR A 222 -4.11 3.83 -11.08
CA THR A 222 -3.10 2.96 -10.49
C THR A 222 -3.49 2.56 -9.07
N ILE A 223 -3.15 1.34 -8.68
CA ILE A 223 -3.23 0.94 -7.27
C ILE A 223 -1.96 1.37 -6.54
N ILE A 224 -2.13 1.90 -5.33
CA ILE A 224 -1.03 2.40 -4.50
C ILE A 224 -0.63 1.35 -3.47
N GLU A 225 -1.58 0.96 -2.64
CA GLU A 225 -1.38 -0.01 -1.58
C GLU A 225 -2.70 -0.66 -1.15
N MET A 226 -2.58 -1.73 -0.41
CA MET A 226 -3.69 -2.35 0.28
C MET A 226 -3.28 -2.61 1.72
N ASN A 227 -4.09 -2.11 2.63
CA ASN A 227 -3.91 -2.35 4.05
C ASN A 227 -4.84 -3.49 4.48
N PRO A 228 -4.32 -4.65 4.96
CA PRO A 228 -5.15 -5.80 5.35
C PRO A 228 -5.81 -5.58 6.72
N ARG A 229 -6.39 -4.43 6.89
CA ARG A 229 -7.07 -3.94 8.08
C ARG A 229 -8.08 -2.84 7.71
N VAL A 230 -9.03 -2.60 8.57
CA VAL A 230 -9.92 -1.44 8.43
C VAL A 230 -9.14 -0.15 8.63
N SER A 231 -9.48 0.88 7.87
CA SER A 231 -8.91 2.22 8.03
C SER A 231 -9.65 3.02 9.11
N ARG A 232 -9.08 4.17 9.48
CA ARG A 232 -9.78 5.13 10.35
C ARG A 232 -11.03 5.68 9.66
N SER A 233 -11.01 5.80 8.35
CA SER A 233 -12.12 6.29 7.54
C SER A 233 -13.33 5.35 7.56
N SER A 234 -13.14 4.06 7.83
CA SER A 234 -14.24 3.11 7.96
C SER A 234 -15.04 3.26 9.27
N ALA A 235 -14.58 4.09 10.18
CA ALA A 235 -15.27 4.39 11.45
C ALA A 235 -16.23 5.58 11.32
N LEU A 236 -16.30 6.21 10.17
CA LEU A 236 -17.22 7.29 9.81
C LEU A 236 -18.50 6.70 9.20
#